data_b68052056873d21f41af426435e37fbb
#
_entry.id   b68052056873d21f41af426435e37fbb
#
_cell.length_a   1.000
_cell.length_b   1.000
_cell.length_c   1.000
_cell.angle_alpha   90.00
_cell.angle_beta   90.00
_cell.angle_gamma   90.00
#
_symmetry.space_group_name_H-M   'P 1'
#
loop_
_entity.id
_entity.type
_entity.pdbx_description
1 polymer ?
#
loop_
_entity_poly.entity_id
_entity_poly.type
_entity_poly.pdbx_seq_one_letter_code
_entity_poly.pdbx_strand_id
1 'polypeptide(L)'
;MKQNIFSKKNQLDEMQEQTLRKIESRGFWLMWGGLLAAMVIQQLTGNAEKATGEGVVFMAGCVYTVAECVRNGLWDRHLSSSMGANAVCSLLAAVAVTVLHGLTYGYWMGAAFTGVSTGLLCFALLQFCAHLTQKNRKKLDDEPEEK
;
A
#
# COMPACT_ATOMS: atom_id res chain seq x y z
N MET A 1 -40.79 8.11 -22.54
CA MET A 1 -39.58 8.93 -22.79
C MET A 1 -38.51 8.51 -21.83
N LYS A 2 -37.60 7.58 -22.23
CA LYS A 2 -36.43 7.23 -21.42
C LYS A 2 -35.36 8.28 -21.64
N GLN A 3 -35.16 9.16 -20.66
CA GLN A 3 -34.03 10.09 -20.68
C GLN A 3 -32.74 9.25 -20.47
N ASN A 4 -31.98 9.08 -21.53
CA ASN A 4 -30.61 8.58 -21.47
C ASN A 4 -29.76 9.66 -20.77
N ILE A 5 -29.59 9.53 -19.47
CA ILE A 5 -28.79 10.41 -18.61
C ILE A 5 -27.29 10.33 -18.98
N PHE A 6 -26.88 9.29 -19.69
CA PHE A 6 -25.54 9.15 -20.27
C PHE A 6 -25.53 9.59 -21.74
N SER A 7 -25.71 10.90 -21.95
CA SER A 7 -25.53 11.50 -23.26
C SER A 7 -24.05 11.42 -23.67
N LYS A 8 -23.81 11.04 -24.94
CA LYS A 8 -22.51 10.98 -25.64
C LYS A 8 -21.63 12.25 -25.55
N LYS A 9 -22.12 13.29 -24.87
CA LYS A 9 -21.50 14.61 -24.70
C LYS A 9 -20.48 14.67 -23.55
N ASN A 10 -20.36 13.59 -22.73
CA ASN A 10 -19.45 13.50 -21.59
C ASN A 10 -18.35 12.45 -21.79
N GLN A 11 -18.01 12.08 -23.02
CA GLN A 11 -16.79 11.33 -23.26
C GLN A 11 -15.62 12.29 -23.02
N LEU A 12 -14.90 12.07 -21.92
CA LEU A 12 -13.62 12.72 -21.66
C LEU A 12 -12.67 12.40 -22.81
N ASP A 13 -11.97 13.39 -23.32
CA ASP A 13 -10.85 13.20 -24.23
C ASP A 13 -9.73 12.42 -23.50
N GLU A 14 -8.95 11.62 -24.24
CA GLU A 14 -7.87 10.79 -23.66
C GLU A 14 -6.94 11.60 -22.75
N MET A 15 -6.67 12.86 -23.11
CA MET A 15 -5.86 13.77 -22.31
C MET A 15 -6.55 14.16 -20.99
N GLN A 16 -7.87 14.34 -21.03
CA GLN A 16 -8.68 14.64 -19.83
C GLN A 16 -8.76 13.42 -18.91
N GLU A 17 -8.92 12.22 -19.48
CA GLU A 17 -8.92 10.97 -18.71
C GLU A 17 -7.57 10.72 -18.01
N GLN A 18 -6.45 10.93 -18.72
CA GLN A 18 -5.11 10.83 -18.11
C GLN A 18 -4.90 11.86 -17.00
N THR A 19 -5.43 13.09 -17.18
CA THR A 19 -5.36 14.14 -16.18
C THR A 19 -6.19 13.78 -14.96
N LEU A 20 -7.40 13.26 -15.15
CA LEU A 20 -8.27 12.80 -14.07
C LEU A 20 -7.60 11.68 -13.26
N ARG A 21 -7.05 10.67 -13.92
CA ARG A 21 -6.30 9.57 -13.27
C ARG A 21 -5.11 10.09 -12.45
N LYS A 22 -4.40 11.13 -12.92
CA LYS A 22 -3.32 11.77 -12.17
C LYS A 22 -3.83 12.49 -10.92
N ILE A 23 -4.97 13.19 -11.02
CA ILE A 23 -5.60 13.87 -9.89
C ILE A 23 -6.07 12.87 -8.85
N GLU A 24 -6.75 11.80 -9.26
CA GLU A 24 -7.21 10.72 -8.41
C GLU A 24 -6.04 10.03 -7.69
N SER A 25 -4.97 9.72 -8.42
CA SER A 25 -3.76 9.14 -7.84
C SER A 25 -3.12 10.06 -6.80
N ARG A 26 -3.00 11.36 -7.09
CA ARG A 26 -2.46 12.33 -6.11
C ARG A 26 -3.36 12.48 -4.89
N GLY A 27 -4.67 12.51 -5.10
CA GLY A 27 -5.67 12.56 -4.03
C GLY A 27 -5.57 11.33 -3.13
N PHE A 28 -5.45 10.14 -3.72
CA PHE A 28 -5.24 8.90 -2.99
C PHE A 28 -3.99 8.95 -2.10
N TRP A 29 -2.84 9.35 -2.67
CA TRP A 29 -1.57 9.43 -1.92
C TRP A 29 -1.61 10.48 -0.81
N LEU A 30 -2.29 11.61 -1.05
CA LEU A 30 -2.47 12.66 -0.04
C LEU A 30 -3.33 12.16 1.13
N MET A 31 -4.46 11.51 0.83
CA MET A 31 -5.32 10.93 1.87
C MET A 31 -4.60 9.82 2.65
N TRP A 32 -3.90 8.93 1.95
CA TRP A 32 -3.17 7.83 2.55
C TRP A 32 -2.03 8.33 3.45
N GLY A 33 -1.23 9.27 2.95
CA GLY A 33 -0.17 9.92 3.73
C GLY A 33 -0.71 10.73 4.91
N GLY A 34 -1.86 11.40 4.74
CA GLY A 34 -2.55 12.13 5.79
C GLY A 34 -3.03 11.22 6.93
N LEU A 35 -3.64 10.08 6.60
CA LEU A 35 -4.04 9.07 7.58
C LEU A 35 -2.83 8.53 8.36
N LEU A 36 -1.76 8.20 7.65
CA LEU A 36 -0.52 7.72 8.29
C LEU A 36 0.06 8.78 9.24
N ALA A 37 0.13 10.03 8.81
CA ALA A 37 0.62 11.12 9.64
C ALA A 37 -0.25 11.34 10.88
N ALA A 38 -1.58 11.30 10.74
CA ALA A 38 -2.53 11.41 11.85
C ALA A 38 -2.32 10.30 12.87
N MET A 39 -2.19 9.04 12.43
CA MET A 39 -1.94 7.90 13.30
C MET A 39 -0.61 8.04 14.07
N VAL A 40 0.46 8.47 13.39
CA VAL A 40 1.78 8.69 14.05
C VAL A 40 1.69 9.81 15.09
N ILE A 41 1.02 10.93 14.79
CA ILE A 41 0.82 12.03 15.74
C ILE A 41 0.01 11.55 16.94
N GLN A 42 -1.07 10.80 16.74
CA GLN A 42 -1.88 10.27 17.85
C GLN A 42 -1.10 9.30 18.72
N GLN A 43 -0.26 8.46 18.11
CA GLN A 43 0.64 7.57 18.83
C GLN A 43 1.60 8.35 19.73
N LEU A 44 2.26 9.38 19.19
CA LEU A 44 3.24 10.19 19.93
C LEU A 44 2.60 11.08 21.01
N THR A 45 1.33 11.48 20.85
CA THR A 45 0.60 12.30 21.83
C THR A 45 -0.12 11.47 22.92
N GLY A 46 0.07 10.14 22.94
CA GLY A 46 -0.56 9.26 23.93
C GLY A 46 -2.05 8.99 23.69
N ASN A 47 -2.57 9.33 22.49
CA ASN A 47 -3.95 9.11 22.11
C ASN A 47 -4.11 7.89 21.16
N ALA A 48 -3.28 6.88 21.32
CA ALA A 48 -3.25 5.71 20.42
C ALA A 48 -4.60 4.98 20.30
N GLU A 49 -5.43 4.98 21.36
CA GLU A 49 -6.75 4.36 21.35
C GLU A 49 -7.70 5.02 20.34
N LYS A 50 -7.54 6.33 20.09
CA LYS A 50 -8.37 7.08 19.14
C LYS A 50 -8.03 6.76 17.68
N ALA A 51 -6.81 6.24 17.41
CA ALA A 51 -6.35 5.88 16.07
C ALA A 51 -6.93 4.56 15.54
N THR A 52 -7.75 3.83 16.31
CA THR A 52 -8.22 2.50 15.92
C THR A 52 -9.05 2.53 14.64
N GLY A 53 -9.97 3.48 14.50
CA GLY A 53 -10.82 3.63 13.31
C GLY A 53 -10.01 3.98 12.06
N GLU A 54 -9.10 4.93 12.19
CA GLU A 54 -8.19 5.36 11.11
C GLU A 54 -7.26 4.22 10.70
N GLY A 55 -6.77 3.45 11.68
CA GLY A 55 -5.94 2.26 11.46
C GLY A 55 -6.68 1.17 10.65
N VAL A 56 -7.94 0.92 10.95
CA VAL A 56 -8.76 -0.05 10.18
C VAL A 56 -8.92 0.41 8.73
N VAL A 57 -9.24 1.67 8.49
CA VAL A 57 -9.40 2.23 7.13
C VAL A 57 -8.07 2.18 6.38
N PHE A 58 -6.98 2.56 7.04
CA PHE A 58 -5.64 2.51 6.48
C PHE A 58 -5.24 1.08 6.07
N MET A 59 -5.45 0.10 6.95
CA MET A 59 -5.14 -1.30 6.69
C MET A 59 -6.00 -1.87 5.56
N ALA A 60 -7.30 -1.55 5.52
CA ALA A 60 -8.17 -1.97 4.43
C ALA A 60 -7.69 -1.42 3.08
N GLY A 61 -7.26 -0.15 3.03
CA GLY A 61 -6.67 0.47 1.85
C GLY A 61 -5.36 -0.22 1.42
N CYS A 62 -4.48 -0.55 2.37
CA CYS A 62 -3.24 -1.29 2.09
C CYS A 62 -3.53 -2.67 1.50
N VAL A 63 -4.41 -3.44 2.11
CA VAL A 63 -4.78 -4.79 1.65
C VAL A 63 -5.38 -4.74 0.25
N TYR A 64 -6.31 -3.81 0.00
CA TYR A 64 -6.91 -3.62 -1.32
C TYR A 64 -5.86 -3.29 -2.38
N THR A 65 -4.99 -2.30 -2.10
CA THR A 65 -3.96 -1.88 -3.05
C THR A 65 -2.98 -3.00 -3.38
N VAL A 66 -2.53 -3.74 -2.36
CA VAL A 66 -1.64 -4.89 -2.54
C VAL A 66 -2.32 -5.98 -3.37
N ALA A 67 -3.57 -6.32 -3.05
CA ALA A 67 -4.33 -7.35 -3.77
C ALA A 67 -4.49 -7.00 -5.26
N GLU A 68 -4.86 -5.74 -5.57
CA GLU A 68 -5.00 -5.29 -6.95
C GLU A 68 -3.66 -5.22 -7.69
N CYS A 69 -2.59 -4.76 -7.04
CA CYS A 69 -1.26 -4.76 -7.65
C CYS A 69 -0.76 -6.18 -7.96
N VAL A 70 -0.95 -7.14 -7.05
CA VAL A 70 -0.56 -8.54 -7.25
C VAL A 70 -1.41 -9.18 -8.34
N ARG A 71 -2.74 -8.95 -8.34
CA ARG A 71 -3.67 -9.50 -9.33
C ARG A 71 -3.34 -9.05 -10.74
N ASN A 72 -2.98 -7.77 -10.92
CA ASN A 72 -2.65 -7.18 -12.21
C ASN A 72 -1.15 -7.30 -12.58
N GLY A 73 -0.35 -8.04 -11.82
CA GLY A 73 1.08 -8.25 -12.12
C GLY A 73 1.92 -6.97 -12.05
N LEU A 74 1.47 -5.95 -11.30
CA LEU A 74 2.09 -4.62 -11.26
C LEU A 74 2.96 -4.37 -10.02
N TRP A 75 3.00 -5.30 -9.08
CA TRP A 75 3.67 -5.13 -7.78
C TRP A 75 5.16 -4.75 -7.89
N ASP A 76 5.87 -5.30 -8.88
CA ASP A 76 7.31 -5.13 -9.05
C ASP A 76 7.73 -4.01 -10.02
N ARG A 77 6.80 -3.19 -10.51
CA ARG A 77 7.13 -2.09 -11.43
C ARG A 77 7.94 -0.97 -10.78
N HIS A 78 7.72 -0.72 -9.50
CA HIS A 78 8.39 0.34 -8.75
C HIS A 78 9.43 -0.17 -7.74
N LEU A 79 9.29 -1.41 -7.30
CA LEU A 79 10.22 -2.08 -6.41
C LEU A 79 10.79 -3.27 -7.18
N SER A 80 12.08 -3.21 -7.49
CA SER A 80 12.77 -4.38 -8.06
C SER A 80 12.43 -5.60 -7.20
N SER A 81 11.90 -6.65 -7.82
CA SER A 81 11.59 -7.94 -7.17
C SER A 81 12.85 -8.64 -6.64
N SER A 82 13.92 -7.88 -6.40
CA SER A 82 15.16 -8.42 -5.87
C SER A 82 15.02 -8.67 -4.37
N MET A 83 15.55 -9.80 -3.95
CA MET A 83 15.62 -10.19 -2.53
C MET A 83 16.27 -9.10 -1.67
N GLY A 84 17.25 -8.35 -2.24
CA GLY A 84 17.92 -7.24 -1.59
C GLY A 84 17.00 -6.04 -1.33
N ALA A 85 16.18 -5.64 -2.30
CA ALA A 85 15.23 -4.54 -2.12
C ALA A 85 14.20 -4.87 -1.04
N ASN A 86 13.65 -6.08 -1.02
CA ASN A 86 12.73 -6.53 0.00
C ASN A 86 13.37 -6.57 1.39
N ALA A 87 14.64 -6.97 1.50
CA ALA A 87 15.38 -6.94 2.76
C ALA A 87 15.58 -5.50 3.28
N VAL A 88 15.93 -4.56 2.41
CA VAL A 88 16.08 -3.15 2.79
C VAL A 88 14.74 -2.55 3.25
N CYS A 89 13.65 -2.78 2.52
CA CYS A 89 12.33 -2.30 2.91
C CYS A 89 11.87 -2.88 4.26
N SER A 90 12.08 -4.17 4.50
CA SER A 90 11.73 -4.82 5.76
C SER A 90 12.58 -4.33 6.92
N LEU A 91 13.87 -4.03 6.69
CA LEU A 91 14.75 -3.44 7.69
C LEU A 91 14.31 -2.03 8.07
N LEU A 92 13.96 -1.20 7.09
CA LEU A 92 13.44 0.15 7.34
C LEU A 92 12.13 0.10 8.15
N ALA A 93 11.23 -0.82 7.83
CA ALA A 93 10.00 -1.02 8.60
C ALA A 93 10.29 -1.47 10.04
N ALA A 94 11.24 -2.40 10.24
CA ALA A 94 11.66 -2.84 11.56
C ALA A 94 12.20 -1.68 12.41
N VAL A 95 13.09 -0.86 11.84
CA VAL A 95 13.67 0.31 12.51
C VAL A 95 12.59 1.33 12.87
N ALA A 96 11.69 1.65 11.94
CA ALA A 96 10.61 2.60 12.16
C ALA A 96 9.70 2.16 13.32
N VAL A 97 9.29 0.89 13.34
CA VAL A 97 8.45 0.33 14.41
C VAL A 97 9.20 0.32 15.75
N THR A 98 10.49 -0.06 15.76
CA THR A 98 11.31 -0.03 16.99
C THR A 98 11.37 1.38 17.57
N VAL A 99 11.66 2.38 16.74
CA VAL A 99 11.77 3.78 17.19
C VAL A 99 10.43 4.30 17.70
N LEU A 100 9.33 4.09 16.95
CA LEU A 100 8.00 4.53 17.38
C LEU A 100 7.58 3.90 18.70
N HIS A 101 7.73 2.59 18.85
CA HIS A 101 7.39 1.90 20.11
C HIS A 101 8.32 2.30 21.26
N GLY A 102 9.61 2.45 21.01
CA GLY A 102 10.57 2.91 22.02
C GLY A 102 10.24 4.30 22.55
N LEU A 103 9.88 5.24 21.65
CA LEU A 103 9.48 6.59 22.03
C LEU A 103 8.14 6.64 22.77
N THR A 104 7.18 5.78 22.36
CA THR A 104 5.83 5.79 22.96
C THR A 104 5.80 5.15 24.33
N TYR A 105 6.46 4.01 24.51
CA TYR A 105 6.34 3.21 25.74
C TYR A 105 7.59 3.28 26.63
N GLY A 106 8.69 3.85 26.17
CA GLY A 106 9.94 3.95 26.93
C GLY A 106 10.67 2.62 27.18
N TYR A 107 10.13 1.49 26.70
CA TYR A 107 10.67 0.15 26.90
C TYR A 107 11.38 -0.37 25.64
N TRP A 108 12.67 -0.04 25.50
CA TRP A 108 13.46 -0.30 24.31
C TRP A 108 13.67 -1.79 23.99
N MET A 109 13.77 -2.65 25.00
CA MET A 109 13.94 -4.09 24.76
C MET A 109 12.69 -4.71 24.09
N GLY A 110 11.49 -4.36 24.57
CA GLY A 110 10.24 -4.78 23.96
C GLY A 110 10.04 -4.17 22.57
N ALA A 111 10.41 -2.90 22.40
CA ALA A 111 10.37 -2.22 21.11
C ALA A 111 11.27 -2.91 20.06
N ALA A 112 12.49 -3.32 20.46
CA ALA A 112 13.40 -4.06 19.57
C ALA A 112 12.82 -5.41 19.16
N PHE A 113 12.23 -6.15 20.10
CA PHE A 113 11.59 -7.43 19.81
C PHE A 113 10.41 -7.27 18.83
N THR A 114 9.55 -6.26 19.05
CA THR A 114 8.43 -5.95 18.17
C THR A 114 8.92 -5.55 16.78
N GLY A 115 9.96 -4.72 16.69
CA GLY A 115 10.55 -4.30 15.42
C GLY A 115 11.14 -5.47 14.63
N VAL A 116 11.89 -6.36 15.27
CA VAL A 116 12.45 -7.56 14.62
C VAL A 116 11.33 -8.46 14.10
N SER A 117 10.31 -8.72 14.92
CA SER A 117 9.16 -9.54 14.52
C SER A 117 8.43 -8.94 13.32
N THR A 118 8.21 -7.61 13.33
CA THR A 118 7.58 -6.88 12.22
C THR A 118 8.44 -6.95 10.96
N GLY A 119 9.75 -6.79 11.07
CA GLY A 119 10.67 -6.89 9.95
C GLY A 119 10.64 -8.26 9.29
N LEU A 120 10.65 -9.34 10.07
CA LEU A 120 10.57 -10.71 9.55
C LEU A 120 9.23 -10.97 8.85
N LEU A 121 8.11 -10.55 9.42
CA LEU A 121 6.80 -10.66 8.81
C LEU A 121 6.71 -9.85 7.51
N CYS A 122 7.21 -8.62 7.51
CA CYS A 122 7.23 -7.76 6.34
C CYS A 122 8.05 -8.40 5.22
N PHE A 123 9.22 -8.93 5.51
CA PHE A 123 10.05 -9.63 4.54
C PHE A 123 9.34 -10.84 3.94
N ALA A 124 8.73 -11.68 4.77
CA ALA A 124 7.98 -12.86 4.32
C ALA A 124 6.81 -12.47 3.41
N LEU A 125 6.04 -11.43 3.78
CA LEU A 125 4.92 -10.93 2.97
C LEU A 125 5.39 -10.35 1.63
N LEU A 126 6.47 -9.57 1.62
CA LEU A 126 7.04 -9.00 0.38
C LEU A 126 7.51 -10.11 -0.58
N GLN A 127 8.16 -11.16 -0.08
CA GLN A 127 8.59 -12.31 -0.88
C GLN A 127 7.38 -13.08 -1.42
N PHE A 128 6.36 -13.28 -0.61
CA PHE A 128 5.13 -13.95 -1.02
C PHE A 128 4.40 -13.15 -2.13
N CYS A 129 4.24 -11.83 -1.95
CA CYS A 129 3.63 -10.95 -2.96
C CYS A 129 4.43 -10.96 -4.27
N ALA A 130 5.77 -10.90 -4.19
CA ALA A 130 6.64 -10.96 -5.36
C ALA A 130 6.48 -12.29 -6.13
N HIS A 131 6.42 -13.41 -5.41
CA HIS A 131 6.21 -14.73 -6.01
C HIS A 131 4.84 -14.84 -6.70
N LEU A 132 3.76 -14.38 -6.04
CA LEU A 132 2.43 -14.38 -6.62
C LEU A 132 2.33 -13.49 -7.85
N THR A 133 2.95 -12.33 -7.83
CA THR A 133 2.99 -11.40 -8.96
C THR A 133 3.66 -12.03 -10.18
N GLN A 134 4.80 -12.67 -9.99
CA GLN A 134 5.49 -13.37 -11.08
C GLN A 134 4.64 -14.51 -11.67
N LYS A 135 3.94 -15.25 -10.81
CA LYS A 135 3.03 -16.32 -11.25
C LYS A 135 1.84 -15.77 -12.04
N ASN A 136 1.24 -14.68 -11.58
CA ASN A 136 0.10 -14.05 -12.27
C ASN A 136 0.52 -13.41 -13.60
N ARG A 137 1.71 -12.78 -13.65
CA ARG A 137 2.25 -12.22 -14.89
C ARG A 137 2.44 -13.29 -15.96
N LYS A 138 3.03 -14.43 -15.62
CA LYS A 138 3.16 -15.55 -16.58
C LYS A 138 1.82 -16.00 -17.14
N LYS A 139 0.77 -16.04 -16.31
CA LYS A 139 -0.57 -16.38 -16.80
C LYS A 139 -1.15 -15.36 -17.76
N LEU A 140 -0.92 -14.05 -17.50
CA LEU A 140 -1.39 -12.97 -18.38
C LEU A 140 -0.63 -12.94 -19.71
N ASP A 141 0.66 -13.28 -19.70
CA ASP A 141 1.49 -13.37 -20.90
C ASP A 141 1.17 -14.62 -21.75
N ASP A 142 0.66 -15.70 -21.11
CA ASP A 142 0.30 -16.96 -21.77
C ASP A 142 -1.17 -16.97 -22.30
N GLU A 143 -2.01 -15.99 -21.94
CA GLU A 143 -3.34 -15.85 -22.53
C GLU A 143 -3.22 -15.34 -23.97
N PRO A 144 -3.62 -16.12 -25.01
CA PRO A 144 -3.58 -15.67 -26.38
C PRO A 144 -4.51 -14.47 -26.54
N GLU A 145 -4.01 -13.40 -27.18
CA GLU A 145 -4.84 -12.27 -27.62
C GLU A 145 -6.00 -12.81 -28.47
N GLU A 146 -7.19 -12.92 -27.90
CA GLU A 146 -8.40 -13.15 -28.67
C GLU A 146 -8.60 -11.94 -29.60
N LYS A 147 -8.32 -12.19 -30.89
CA LYS A 147 -8.55 -11.27 -31.97
C LYS A 147 -10.04 -11.14 -32.28
#